data_7a0912e5151cadfb0d9fb0ed29783d62
#
_entry.id   7a0912e5151cadfb0d9fb0ed29783d62
#
_cell.length_a   1.000
_cell.length_b   1.000
_cell.length_c   1.000
_cell.angle_alpha   90.00
_cell.angle_beta   90.00
_cell.angle_gamma   90.00
#
_symmetry.space_group_name_H-M   'P 1'
#
loop_
_entity.id
_entity.type
_entity.pdbx_description
1 polymer ?
#
loop_
_entity_poly.entity_id
_entity_poly.type
_entity_poly.pdbx_seq_one_letter_code
_entity_poly.pdbx_strand_id
1 'polypeptide(L)'
;MDNLIFCLNATVPIFAIIVLGRWLRSKNFFTKQTLTDIDRLSFKVLLPILLFRDIAQGRITEQFDPVFFFFCAGATTVYFFAVWIGASLSLKDKSMVGAFTQGAFRGSQAILGVAFVQNLYGNAGLVPLMIVASVPLYNIFSVLVLTVT
;
A
#
# COMPACT_ATOMS: atom_id res chain seq x y z
N MET A 1 8.91 19.70 20.33
CA MET A 1 9.99 18.91 19.68
C MET A 1 9.69 17.41 19.65
N ASP A 2 8.90 16.93 20.60
CA ASP A 2 8.59 15.50 20.75
C ASP A 2 7.87 14.88 19.54
N ASN A 3 6.96 15.62 18.92
CA ASN A 3 6.24 15.16 17.72
C ASN A 3 7.16 14.97 16.50
N LEU A 4 8.19 15.81 16.34
CA LEU A 4 9.17 15.67 15.25
C LEU A 4 10.05 14.43 15.47
N ILE A 5 10.55 14.25 16.70
CA ILE A 5 11.36 13.07 17.07
C ILE A 5 10.54 11.81 16.89
N PHE A 6 9.27 11.80 17.30
CA PHE A 6 8.37 10.69 17.10
C PHE A 6 8.18 10.34 15.60
N CYS A 7 7.91 11.34 14.76
CA CYS A 7 7.80 11.14 13.31
C CYS A 7 9.10 10.62 12.69
N LEU A 8 10.26 11.15 13.11
CA LEU A 8 11.55 10.69 12.61
C LEU A 8 11.84 9.25 13.04
N ASN A 9 11.58 8.89 14.29
CA ASN A 9 11.76 7.52 14.78
C ASN A 9 10.87 6.51 14.04
N ALA A 10 9.67 6.91 13.61
CA ALA A 10 8.80 6.07 12.80
C ALA A 10 9.29 5.90 11.36
N THR A 11 9.82 6.99 10.79
CA THR A 11 10.07 7.10 9.35
C THR A 11 11.48 6.67 8.98
N VAL A 12 12.49 7.08 9.76
CA VAL A 12 13.90 6.84 9.48
C VAL A 12 14.24 5.36 9.29
N PRO A 13 13.77 4.40 10.12
CA PRO A 13 14.09 2.99 9.92
C PRO A 13 13.63 2.46 8.56
N ILE A 14 12.45 2.88 8.11
CA ILE A 14 11.87 2.44 6.84
C ILE A 14 12.69 2.97 5.67
N PHE A 15 13.01 4.26 5.68
CA PHE A 15 13.86 4.87 4.66
C PHE A 15 15.30 4.34 4.68
N ALA A 16 15.86 4.04 5.86
CA ALA A 16 17.17 3.43 5.98
C ALA A 16 17.25 2.07 5.27
N ILE A 17 16.22 1.23 5.40
CA ILE A 17 16.14 -0.07 4.71
C ILE A 17 16.03 0.14 3.19
N ILE A 18 15.27 1.12 2.73
CA ILE A 18 15.15 1.44 1.29
C ILE A 18 16.50 1.90 0.73
N VAL A 19 17.20 2.79 1.43
CA VAL A 19 18.53 3.27 1.04
C VAL A 19 19.54 2.13 1.02
N LEU A 20 19.53 1.27 2.04
CA LEU A 20 20.37 0.08 2.11
C LEU A 20 20.12 -0.85 0.92
N GLY A 21 18.87 -1.13 0.58
CA GLY A 21 18.50 -1.95 -0.57
C GLY A 21 19.01 -1.36 -1.88
N ARG A 22 18.88 -0.04 -2.06
CA ARG A 22 19.42 0.68 -3.23
C ARG A 22 20.95 0.60 -3.28
N TRP A 23 21.62 0.77 -2.15
CA TRP A 23 23.09 0.67 -2.06
C TRP A 23 23.57 -0.73 -2.39
N LEU A 24 22.97 -1.78 -1.84
CA LEU A 24 23.29 -3.19 -2.15
C LEU A 24 23.13 -3.48 -3.66
N ARG A 25 22.06 -2.96 -4.26
CA ARG A 25 21.85 -3.06 -5.71
C ARG A 25 22.94 -2.35 -6.50
N SER A 26 23.37 -1.15 -6.08
CA SER A 26 24.42 -0.38 -6.76
C SER A 26 25.78 -1.06 -6.70
N LYS A 27 26.02 -1.90 -5.69
CA LYS A 27 27.21 -2.74 -5.53
C LYS A 27 27.11 -4.09 -6.26
N ASN A 28 26.07 -4.28 -7.09
CA ASN A 28 25.81 -5.53 -7.81
C ASN A 28 25.71 -6.78 -6.90
N PHE A 29 25.32 -6.58 -5.63
CA PHE A 29 25.13 -7.69 -4.69
C PHE A 29 23.96 -8.60 -5.12
N PHE A 30 22.97 -8.02 -5.80
CA PHE A 30 21.82 -8.74 -6.34
C PHE A 30 21.77 -8.61 -7.86
N THR A 31 21.60 -9.74 -8.55
CA THR A 31 21.29 -9.75 -9.99
C THR A 31 19.84 -9.30 -10.23
N LYS A 32 19.50 -8.88 -11.45
CA LYS A 32 18.11 -8.56 -11.81
C LYS A 32 17.18 -9.75 -11.60
N GLN A 33 17.66 -10.97 -11.92
CA GLN A 33 16.88 -12.19 -11.74
C GLN A 33 16.59 -12.44 -10.27
N THR A 34 17.59 -12.32 -9.39
CA THR A 34 17.44 -12.48 -7.93
C THR A 34 16.41 -11.51 -7.38
N LEU A 35 16.44 -10.24 -7.80
CA LEU A 35 15.43 -9.26 -7.36
C LEU A 35 14.02 -9.65 -7.80
N THR A 36 13.85 -10.11 -9.04
CA THR A 36 12.56 -10.57 -9.55
C THR A 36 12.04 -11.79 -8.76
N ASP A 37 12.92 -12.72 -8.40
CA ASP A 37 12.56 -13.91 -7.65
C ASP A 37 12.19 -13.56 -6.20
N ILE A 38 12.92 -12.63 -5.58
CA ILE A 38 12.59 -12.09 -4.24
C ILE A 38 11.24 -11.36 -4.27
N ASP A 39 10.98 -10.53 -5.29
CA ASP A 39 9.69 -9.85 -5.44
C ASP A 39 8.56 -10.87 -5.59
N ARG A 40 8.74 -11.91 -6.44
CA ARG A 40 7.75 -12.97 -6.62
C ARG A 40 7.48 -13.74 -5.33
N LEU A 41 8.52 -14.08 -4.57
CA LEU A 41 8.40 -14.72 -3.27
C LEU A 41 7.66 -13.83 -2.27
N SER A 42 8.04 -12.55 -2.21
CA SER A 42 7.44 -11.58 -1.31
C SER A 42 5.94 -11.40 -1.57
N PHE A 43 5.55 -11.22 -2.84
CA PHE A 43 4.14 -11.00 -3.19
C PHE A 43 3.28 -12.27 -3.18
N LYS A 44 3.84 -13.43 -3.55
CA LYS A 44 3.05 -14.67 -3.66
C LYS A 44 2.99 -15.48 -2.37
N VAL A 45 3.99 -15.34 -1.50
CA VAL A 45 4.12 -16.17 -0.30
C VAL A 45 4.15 -15.33 0.97
N LEU A 46 5.14 -14.41 1.08
CA LEU A 46 5.35 -13.70 2.35
C LEU A 46 4.22 -12.74 2.68
N LEU A 47 3.73 -11.99 1.70
CA LEU A 47 2.63 -11.03 1.91
C LEU A 47 1.31 -11.71 2.28
N PRO A 48 0.83 -12.77 1.60
CA PRO A 48 -0.33 -13.53 2.06
C PRO A 48 -0.19 -14.12 3.46
N ILE A 49 0.99 -14.67 3.80
CA ILE A 49 1.25 -15.20 5.15
C ILE A 49 1.22 -14.07 6.19
N LEU A 50 1.84 -12.92 5.89
CA LEU A 50 1.82 -11.75 6.77
C LEU A 50 0.38 -11.29 7.01
N LEU A 51 -0.39 -11.10 5.95
CA LEU A 51 -1.80 -10.68 6.06
C LEU A 51 -2.64 -11.70 6.83
N PHE A 52 -2.46 -13.00 6.56
CA PHE A 52 -3.15 -14.03 7.31
C PHE A 52 -2.80 -13.99 8.79
N ARG A 53 -1.51 -13.85 9.12
CA ARG A 53 -1.05 -13.71 10.51
C ARG A 53 -1.67 -12.47 11.18
N ASP A 54 -1.62 -11.33 10.53
CA ASP A 54 -2.13 -10.08 11.10
C ASP A 54 -3.65 -10.12 11.28
N ILE A 55 -4.36 -10.75 10.35
CA ILE A 55 -5.79 -11.02 10.47
C ILE A 55 -6.09 -12.01 11.63
N ALA A 56 -5.33 -13.10 11.72
CA ALA A 56 -5.54 -14.10 12.75
C ALA A 56 -5.19 -13.61 14.17
N GLN A 57 -4.15 -12.77 14.30
CA GLN A 57 -3.74 -12.19 15.58
C GLN A 57 -4.56 -10.95 15.96
N GLY A 58 -5.11 -10.26 14.98
CA GLY A 58 -5.75 -8.96 15.14
C GLY A 58 -7.15 -9.00 15.75
N ARG A 59 -7.66 -10.12 16.29
CA ARG A 59 -9.03 -10.23 16.87
C ARG A 59 -10.07 -9.45 16.06
N ILE A 60 -9.99 -9.55 14.71
CA ILE A 60 -10.85 -8.77 13.81
C ILE A 60 -12.33 -8.95 14.13
N THR A 61 -12.72 -10.16 14.59
CA THR A 61 -14.09 -10.46 15.02
C THR A 61 -14.53 -9.71 16.27
N GLU A 62 -13.59 -9.36 17.17
CA GLU A 62 -13.89 -8.59 18.38
C GLU A 62 -13.72 -7.07 18.18
N GLN A 63 -12.89 -6.68 17.22
CA GLN A 63 -12.56 -5.27 16.93
C GLN A 63 -13.08 -4.81 15.56
N PHE A 64 -14.03 -5.55 14.95
CA PHE A 64 -14.61 -5.13 13.69
C PHE A 64 -15.39 -3.84 13.89
N ASP A 65 -14.84 -2.74 13.41
CA ASP A 65 -15.50 -1.44 13.37
C ASP A 65 -16.12 -1.22 11.99
N PRO A 66 -17.46 -1.36 11.85
CA PRO A 66 -18.15 -1.14 10.58
C PRO A 66 -17.99 0.30 10.08
N VAL A 67 -17.94 1.27 10.98
CA VAL A 67 -17.80 2.68 10.62
C VAL A 67 -16.45 2.91 9.97
N PHE A 68 -15.37 2.39 10.58
CA PHE A 68 -14.04 2.49 10.03
C PHE A 68 -13.91 1.74 8.70
N PHE A 69 -14.50 0.54 8.59
CA PHE A 69 -14.51 -0.24 7.34
C PHE A 69 -15.16 0.53 6.19
N PHE A 70 -16.38 1.02 6.39
CA PHE A 70 -17.10 1.79 5.36
C PHE A 70 -16.45 3.14 5.07
N PHE A 71 -15.84 3.77 6.07
CA PHE A 71 -15.04 4.98 5.87
C PHE A 71 -13.85 4.70 4.92
N CYS A 72 -13.08 3.65 5.17
CA CYS A 72 -11.94 3.27 4.32
C CYS A 72 -12.37 2.92 2.90
N ALA A 73 -13.46 2.17 2.75
CA ALA A 73 -14.02 1.83 1.44
C ALA A 73 -14.52 3.09 0.69
N GLY A 74 -15.26 3.95 1.39
CA GLY A 74 -15.76 5.21 0.84
C GLY A 74 -14.64 6.16 0.44
N ALA A 75 -13.67 6.37 1.33
CA ALA A 75 -12.51 7.22 1.06
C ALA A 75 -11.70 6.72 -0.13
N THR A 76 -11.47 5.40 -0.24
CA THR A 76 -10.80 4.79 -1.39
C THR A 76 -11.56 5.03 -2.68
N THR A 77 -12.88 4.89 -2.66
CA THR A 77 -13.74 5.11 -3.82
C THR A 77 -13.73 6.58 -4.25
N VAL A 78 -13.89 7.50 -3.31
CA VAL A 78 -13.86 8.95 -3.60
C VAL A 78 -12.50 9.35 -4.16
N TYR A 79 -11.42 8.86 -3.55
CA TYR A 79 -10.07 9.15 -4.02
C TYR A 79 -9.80 8.62 -5.44
N PHE A 80 -10.27 7.41 -5.74
CA PHE A 80 -10.19 6.87 -7.11
C PHE A 80 -10.88 7.77 -8.14
N PHE A 81 -12.13 8.14 -7.90
CA PHE A 81 -12.87 9.00 -8.84
C PHE A 81 -12.25 10.40 -8.96
N ALA A 82 -11.76 10.97 -7.86
CA ALA A 82 -11.08 12.27 -7.88
C ALA A 82 -9.82 12.22 -8.77
N VAL A 83 -8.99 11.18 -8.62
CA VAL A 83 -7.79 10.99 -9.43
C VAL A 83 -8.15 10.70 -10.90
N TRP A 84 -9.15 9.87 -11.16
CA TRP A 84 -9.58 9.56 -12.52
C TRP A 84 -10.13 10.77 -13.25
N ILE A 85 -11.02 11.53 -12.61
CA ILE A 85 -11.56 12.77 -13.17
C ILE A 85 -10.43 13.78 -13.38
N GLY A 86 -9.56 13.98 -12.39
CA GLY A 86 -8.42 14.89 -12.50
C GLY A 86 -7.48 14.52 -13.64
N ALA A 87 -7.15 13.22 -13.79
CA ALA A 87 -6.34 12.72 -14.90
C ALA A 87 -7.03 12.91 -16.25
N SER A 88 -8.33 12.63 -16.31
CA SER A 88 -9.13 12.78 -17.55
C SER A 88 -9.22 14.23 -18.02
N LEU A 89 -9.20 15.18 -17.10
CA LEU A 89 -9.23 16.61 -17.42
C LEU A 89 -7.86 17.17 -17.75
N SER A 90 -6.80 16.69 -17.08
CA SER A 90 -5.45 17.26 -17.15
C SER A 90 -4.62 16.66 -18.29
N LEU A 91 -4.80 15.36 -18.59
CA LEU A 91 -4.00 14.68 -19.60
C LEU A 91 -4.54 14.90 -20.99
N LYS A 92 -3.67 15.37 -21.91
CA LYS A 92 -3.98 15.54 -23.34
C LYS A 92 -4.10 14.19 -24.05
N ASP A 93 -3.21 13.25 -23.72
CA ASP A 93 -3.21 11.90 -24.25
C ASP A 93 -4.14 11.00 -23.42
N LYS A 94 -5.29 10.66 -24.00
CA LYS A 94 -6.32 9.86 -23.31
C LYS A 94 -5.88 8.41 -23.09
N SER A 95 -5.00 7.88 -23.91
CA SER A 95 -4.47 6.51 -23.75
C SER A 95 -3.62 6.34 -22.48
N MET A 96 -3.12 7.43 -21.90
CA MET A 96 -2.33 7.39 -20.67
C MET A 96 -3.16 7.57 -19.39
N VAL A 97 -4.44 7.95 -19.51
CA VAL A 97 -5.31 8.25 -18.36
C VAL A 97 -5.43 7.04 -17.43
N GLY A 98 -5.65 5.85 -17.99
CA GLY A 98 -5.77 4.63 -17.19
C GLY A 98 -4.51 4.28 -16.43
N ALA A 99 -3.37 4.28 -17.11
CA ALA A 99 -2.08 3.98 -16.49
C ALA A 99 -1.70 5.01 -15.43
N PHE A 100 -1.92 6.30 -15.70
CA PHE A 100 -1.67 7.37 -14.75
C PHE A 100 -2.57 7.25 -13.51
N THR A 101 -3.86 7.05 -13.72
CA THR A 101 -4.84 6.90 -12.63
C THR A 101 -4.46 5.72 -11.75
N GLN A 102 -4.16 4.55 -12.35
CA GLN A 102 -3.74 3.37 -11.60
C GLN A 102 -2.47 3.64 -10.78
N GLY A 103 -1.46 4.30 -11.36
CA GLY A 103 -0.23 4.63 -10.66
C GLY A 103 -0.41 5.64 -9.52
N ALA A 104 -1.33 6.58 -9.68
CA ALA A 104 -1.56 7.65 -8.73
C ALA A 104 -2.43 7.23 -7.53
N PHE A 105 -3.50 6.43 -7.76
CA PHE A 105 -4.41 6.10 -6.66
C PHE A 105 -4.02 4.86 -5.86
N ARG A 106 -3.19 3.98 -6.43
CA ARG A 106 -2.81 2.71 -5.79
C ARG A 106 -1.68 2.91 -4.79
N GLY A 107 -2.03 3.09 -3.52
CA GLY A 107 -1.07 3.20 -2.42
C GLY A 107 -0.52 1.84 -1.96
N SER A 108 0.65 1.86 -1.29
CA SER A 108 1.29 0.66 -0.69
C SER A 108 0.83 0.45 0.76
N GLN A 109 -0.48 0.37 0.99
CA GLN A 109 -1.06 0.26 2.33
C GLN A 109 -0.67 -1.04 3.03
N ALA A 110 -0.63 -2.15 2.29
CA ALA A 110 -0.32 -3.47 2.84
C ALA A 110 1.14 -3.62 3.28
N ILE A 111 2.07 -2.86 2.71
CA ILE A 111 3.49 -2.94 3.06
C ILE A 111 3.90 -1.74 3.90
N LEU A 112 3.82 -0.53 3.33
CA LEU A 112 4.25 0.68 4.02
C LEU A 112 3.30 1.05 5.17
N GLY A 113 1.99 0.95 4.97
CA GLY A 113 1.00 1.25 6.00
C GLY A 113 1.16 0.39 7.24
N VAL A 114 1.29 -0.93 7.08
CA VAL A 114 1.54 -1.86 8.19
C VAL A 114 2.86 -1.53 8.88
N ALA A 115 3.95 -1.33 8.10
CA ALA A 115 5.27 -1.04 8.66
C ALA A 115 5.28 0.26 9.48
N PHE A 116 4.61 1.32 8.99
CA PHE A 116 4.49 2.58 9.73
C PHE A 116 3.70 2.41 11.03
N VAL A 117 2.54 1.78 10.99
CA VAL A 117 1.69 1.62 12.17
C VAL A 117 2.36 0.71 13.20
N GLN A 118 2.97 -0.39 12.78
CA GLN A 118 3.73 -1.26 13.68
C GLN A 118 4.92 -0.55 14.32
N ASN A 119 5.62 0.29 13.57
CA ASN A 119 6.76 1.05 14.11
C ASN A 119 6.33 2.15 15.10
N LEU A 120 5.14 2.73 14.91
CA LEU A 120 4.59 3.77 15.78
C LEU A 120 3.94 3.21 17.05
N TYR A 121 3.15 2.16 16.91
CA TYR A 121 2.26 1.67 17.97
C TYR A 121 2.65 0.29 18.50
N GLY A 122 3.68 -0.35 17.94
CA GLY A 122 4.12 -1.69 18.32
C GLY A 122 3.20 -2.83 17.85
N ASN A 123 2.08 -2.51 17.20
CA ASN A 123 1.14 -3.48 16.64
C ASN A 123 0.51 -2.94 15.36
N ALA A 124 -0.15 -3.81 14.59
CA ALA A 124 -0.79 -3.42 13.33
C ALA A 124 -2.12 -2.65 13.51
N GLY A 125 -2.70 -2.64 14.71
CA GLY A 125 -3.96 -1.95 15.01
C GLY A 125 -5.09 -2.33 14.06
N LEU A 126 -5.77 -1.32 13.52
CA LEU A 126 -6.87 -1.47 12.55
C LEU A 126 -6.38 -1.57 11.08
N VAL A 127 -5.07 -1.58 10.81
CA VAL A 127 -4.53 -1.65 9.44
C VAL A 127 -5.01 -2.88 8.66
N PRO A 128 -5.09 -4.09 9.24
CA PRO A 128 -5.65 -5.24 8.53
C PRO A 128 -7.10 -5.00 8.07
N LEU A 129 -7.92 -4.34 8.87
CA LEU A 129 -9.30 -4.00 8.51
C LEU A 129 -9.35 -2.99 7.35
N MET A 130 -8.46 -1.98 7.37
CA MET A 130 -8.29 -1.03 6.26
C MET A 130 -7.88 -1.74 4.97
N ILE A 131 -6.97 -2.72 5.05
CA ILE A 131 -6.50 -3.49 3.89
C ILE A 131 -7.65 -4.30 3.29
N VAL A 132 -8.42 -4.99 4.12
CA VAL A 132 -9.60 -5.78 3.66
C VAL A 132 -10.64 -4.88 3.01
N ALA A 133 -10.84 -3.65 3.49
CA ALA A 133 -11.76 -2.68 2.90
C ALA A 133 -11.27 -2.09 1.57
N SER A 134 -9.96 -1.80 1.45
CA SER A 134 -9.42 -0.99 0.35
C SER A 134 -8.82 -1.81 -0.78
N VAL A 135 -8.11 -2.91 -0.49
CA VAL A 135 -7.36 -3.67 -1.50
C VAL A 135 -8.25 -4.32 -2.57
N PRO A 136 -9.42 -4.91 -2.23
CA PRO A 136 -10.36 -5.40 -3.25
C PRO A 136 -10.83 -4.28 -4.18
N LEU A 137 -11.10 -3.09 -3.64
CA LEU A 137 -11.50 -1.92 -4.43
C LEU A 137 -10.37 -1.45 -5.36
N TYR A 138 -9.11 -1.46 -4.89
CA TYR A 138 -7.97 -1.15 -5.75
C TYR A 138 -7.90 -2.09 -6.97
N ASN A 139 -8.13 -3.36 -6.77
CA ASN A 139 -8.09 -4.33 -7.86
C ASN A 139 -9.26 -4.13 -8.84
N ILE A 140 -10.49 -3.94 -8.33
CA ILE A 140 -11.68 -3.69 -9.15
C ILE A 140 -11.50 -2.39 -9.96
N PHE A 141 -11.14 -1.29 -9.31
CA PHE A 141 -10.98 0.00 -9.97
C PHE A 141 -9.79 0.04 -10.93
N SER A 142 -8.70 -0.70 -10.64
CA SER A 142 -7.59 -0.82 -11.59
C SER A 142 -8.02 -1.49 -12.89
N VAL A 143 -8.74 -2.60 -12.80
CA VAL A 143 -9.27 -3.28 -13.99
C VAL A 143 -10.27 -2.37 -14.73
N LEU A 144 -11.16 -1.71 -14.00
CA LEU A 144 -12.16 -0.81 -14.57
C LEU A 144 -11.50 0.31 -15.38
N VAL A 145 -10.56 1.05 -14.77
CA VAL A 145 -9.95 2.20 -15.45
C VAL A 145 -9.08 1.79 -16.63
N LEU A 146 -8.37 0.66 -16.55
CA LEU A 146 -7.56 0.16 -17.67
C LEU A 146 -8.40 -0.43 -18.81
N THR A 147 -9.66 -0.78 -18.56
CA THR A 147 -10.56 -1.32 -19.59
C THR A 147 -11.32 -0.21 -20.30
N VAL A 148 -11.59 0.91 -19.61
CA VAL A 148 -12.42 2.02 -20.12
C VAL A 148 -11.58 3.09 -20.82
N THR A 149 -10.29 3.21 -20.51
CA THR A 149 -9.38 4.21 -21.07
C THR A 149 -8.34 3.60 -21.98
#